data_d6d8aaedc519f423af83d885aacaaefb
#
_entry.id   d6d8aaedc519f423af83d885aacaaefb
#
_cell.length_a   1.000
_cell.length_b   1.000
_cell.length_c   1.000
_cell.angle_alpha   90.00
_cell.angle_beta   90.00
_cell.angle_gamma   90.00
#
_symmetry.space_group_name_H-M   'P 1'
#
loop_
_entity.id
_entity.type
_entity.pdbx_description
1 polymer ?
#
loop_
_entity_poly.entity_id
_entity_poly.type
_entity_poly.pdbx_seq_one_letter_code
_entity_poly.pdbx_strand_id
1 'polypeptide(L)'
;FALDEKGRKMSKSLGNVVDPMVIIEGGKNQKQEPAYGADVLRLWVSSVDYSADVPIGTGILRQLADVYRKVRNTSRYLLGNLHDFNPAEDAVPVAELPLLDRWMLQRTAEVMDEISEAFESYEFFRFFQLLQNFCVTDLSNFYLDIAKDRLYVSAATDQRRRSCQTVMSLIIERLAGLIA
;
A
#
# COMPACT_ATOMS: atom_id res chain seq x y z
N PHE A 1 -1.94 -24.51 -8.22
CA PHE A 1 -1.06 -25.03 -7.14
C PHE A 1 0.00 -23.98 -6.78
N ALA A 2 0.50 -24.02 -5.52
CA ALA A 2 1.68 -23.27 -5.14
C ALA A 2 2.94 -24.07 -5.55
N LEU A 3 3.84 -23.40 -6.29
CA LEU A 3 5.08 -23.98 -6.82
C LEU A 3 6.29 -23.32 -6.14
N ASP A 4 7.44 -23.97 -6.18
CA ASP A 4 8.70 -23.33 -5.78
C ASP A 4 9.14 -22.25 -6.82
N GLU A 5 10.17 -21.46 -6.49
CA GLU A 5 10.70 -20.41 -7.40
C GLU A 5 11.14 -20.93 -8.79
N LYS A 6 11.37 -22.24 -8.93
CA LYS A 6 11.76 -22.89 -10.19
C LYS A 6 10.55 -23.47 -10.93
N GLY A 7 9.33 -23.19 -10.47
CA GLY A 7 8.10 -23.70 -11.07
C GLY A 7 7.86 -25.21 -10.83
N ARG A 8 8.49 -25.81 -9.82
CA ARG A 8 8.32 -27.23 -9.50
C ARG A 8 7.30 -27.42 -8.40
N LYS A 9 6.53 -28.49 -8.47
CA LYS A 9 5.60 -28.90 -7.41
C LYS A 9 6.36 -29.08 -6.09
N MET A 10 5.83 -28.51 -5.01
CA MET A 10 6.39 -28.69 -3.67
C MET A 10 6.18 -30.09 -3.17
N SER A 11 7.23 -30.71 -2.63
CA SER A 11 7.15 -32.00 -1.95
C SER A 11 8.17 -32.12 -0.81
N LYS A 12 7.81 -32.87 0.23
CA LYS A 12 8.69 -33.11 1.36
C LYS A 12 9.98 -33.84 0.92
N SER A 13 9.86 -34.75 -0.06
CA SER A 13 11.00 -35.53 -0.60
C SER A 13 12.01 -34.67 -1.36
N LEU A 14 11.55 -33.58 -1.99
CA LEU A 14 12.44 -32.63 -2.68
C LEU A 14 12.98 -31.53 -1.74
N GLY A 15 12.47 -31.42 -0.51
CA GLY A 15 12.88 -30.42 0.45
C GLY A 15 12.59 -28.97 0.02
N ASN A 16 11.64 -28.78 -0.91
CA ASN A 16 11.28 -27.47 -1.48
C ASN A 16 9.94 -26.93 -0.96
N VAL A 17 9.45 -27.47 0.16
CA VAL A 17 8.21 -27.01 0.77
C VAL A 17 8.48 -25.68 1.48
N VAL A 18 7.65 -24.69 1.18
CA VAL A 18 7.65 -23.40 1.89
C VAL A 18 6.67 -23.47 3.04
N ASP A 19 7.18 -23.33 4.27
CA ASP A 19 6.36 -23.30 5.49
C ASP A 19 5.89 -21.86 5.74
N PRO A 20 4.57 -21.60 5.79
CA PRO A 20 4.04 -20.28 6.10
C PRO A 20 4.56 -19.70 7.43
N MET A 21 4.79 -20.54 8.46
CA MET A 21 5.31 -20.07 9.74
C MET A 21 6.76 -19.57 9.63
N VAL A 22 7.57 -20.18 8.77
CA VAL A 22 8.92 -19.68 8.47
C VAL A 22 8.87 -18.33 7.75
N ILE A 23 7.87 -18.09 6.89
CA ILE A 23 7.69 -16.77 6.28
C ILE A 23 7.31 -15.73 7.34
N ILE A 24 6.42 -16.08 8.26
CA ILE A 24 5.89 -15.16 9.27
C ILE A 24 6.94 -14.84 10.34
N GLU A 25 7.57 -15.86 10.92
CA GLU A 25 8.41 -15.75 12.11
C GLU A 25 9.92 -15.78 11.79
N GLY A 26 10.27 -16.17 10.58
CA GLY A 26 11.64 -16.44 10.18
C GLY A 26 12.06 -17.88 10.46
N GLY A 27 13.04 -18.36 9.70
CA GLY A 27 13.64 -19.67 9.88
C GLY A 27 14.78 -19.67 10.88
N LYS A 28 15.43 -20.81 11.03
CA LYS A 28 16.60 -21.00 11.92
C LYS A 28 17.77 -20.09 11.53
N ASN A 29 17.93 -19.81 10.26
CA ASN A 29 18.91 -18.87 9.72
C ASN A 29 18.21 -17.64 9.14
N GLN A 30 18.02 -16.63 9.97
CA GLN A 30 17.31 -15.39 9.59
C GLN A 30 18.01 -14.58 8.48
N LYS A 31 19.26 -14.85 8.15
CA LYS A 31 19.90 -14.24 6.97
C LYS A 31 19.40 -14.84 5.66
N GLN A 32 19.05 -16.11 5.67
CA GLN A 32 18.51 -16.85 4.52
C GLN A 32 16.98 -16.86 4.51
N GLU A 33 16.37 -16.94 5.69
CA GLU A 33 14.92 -17.03 5.91
C GLU A 33 14.48 -15.93 6.90
N PRO A 34 14.48 -14.66 6.49
CA PRO A 34 14.07 -13.56 7.37
C PRO A 34 12.58 -13.64 7.68
N ALA A 35 12.19 -13.12 8.84
CA ALA A 35 10.78 -12.93 9.18
C ALA A 35 10.19 -11.81 8.33
N TYR A 36 9.21 -12.14 7.50
CA TYR A 36 8.49 -11.17 6.68
C TYR A 36 7.20 -10.66 7.36
N GLY A 37 6.63 -11.45 8.26
CA GLY A 37 5.34 -11.18 8.89
C GLY A 37 4.14 -11.68 8.07
N ALA A 38 3.00 -11.80 8.75
CA ALA A 38 1.76 -12.30 8.13
C ALA A 38 1.25 -11.41 7.00
N ASP A 39 1.45 -10.09 7.10
CA ASP A 39 0.94 -9.15 6.10
C ASP A 39 1.62 -9.30 4.74
N VAL A 40 2.92 -9.60 4.71
CA VAL A 40 3.62 -9.87 3.44
C VAL A 40 3.10 -11.16 2.81
N LEU A 41 2.79 -12.18 3.61
CA LEU A 41 2.19 -13.42 3.10
C LEU A 41 0.77 -13.17 2.54
N ARG A 42 -0.06 -12.39 3.24
CA ARG A 42 -1.40 -11.98 2.76
C ARG A 42 -1.29 -11.18 1.46
N LEU A 43 -0.33 -10.27 1.39
CA LEU A 43 -0.07 -9.47 0.20
C LEU A 43 0.36 -10.35 -0.98
N TRP A 44 1.16 -11.41 -0.74
CA TRP A 44 1.48 -12.39 -1.77
C TRP A 44 0.24 -13.08 -2.30
N VAL A 45 -0.65 -13.58 -1.42
CA VAL A 45 -1.91 -14.22 -1.83
C VAL A 45 -2.75 -13.28 -2.69
N SER A 46 -2.80 -11.99 -2.35
CA SER A 46 -3.55 -10.98 -3.12
C SER A 46 -2.86 -10.57 -4.43
N SER A 47 -1.55 -10.82 -4.58
CA SER A 47 -0.79 -10.37 -5.75
C SER A 47 -0.77 -11.36 -6.91
N VAL A 48 -1.27 -12.59 -6.70
CA VAL A 48 -1.18 -13.68 -7.67
C VAL A 48 -2.54 -13.97 -8.30
N ASP A 49 -2.51 -14.42 -9.56
CA ASP A 49 -3.69 -14.98 -10.21
C ASP A 49 -3.86 -16.44 -9.76
N TYR A 50 -4.79 -16.67 -8.84
CA TYR A 50 -5.07 -17.98 -8.25
C TYR A 50 -5.76 -18.97 -9.21
N SER A 51 -6.17 -18.53 -10.39
CA SER A 51 -6.72 -19.40 -11.43
C SER A 51 -5.64 -20.28 -12.09
N ALA A 52 -4.37 -19.91 -11.93
CA ALA A 52 -3.20 -20.60 -12.43
C ALA A 52 -2.29 -21.14 -11.31
N ASP A 53 -1.23 -21.85 -11.68
CA ASP A 53 -0.17 -22.24 -10.77
C ASP A 53 0.67 -21.02 -10.39
N VAL A 54 0.93 -20.83 -9.09
CA VAL A 54 1.59 -19.63 -8.56
C VAL A 54 2.91 -19.95 -7.88
N PRO A 55 4.01 -19.28 -8.26
CA PRO A 55 5.30 -19.47 -7.60
C PRO A 55 5.37 -18.73 -6.28
N ILE A 56 6.06 -19.33 -5.30
CA ILE A 56 6.45 -18.69 -4.04
C ILE A 56 7.89 -19.03 -3.70
N GLY A 57 8.61 -18.05 -3.16
CA GLY A 57 9.97 -18.25 -2.69
C GLY A 57 10.58 -16.96 -2.17
N THR A 58 11.82 -17.03 -1.71
CA THR A 58 12.48 -15.93 -1.01
C THR A 58 12.68 -14.69 -1.87
N GLY A 59 12.92 -14.83 -3.15
CA GLY A 59 13.06 -13.70 -4.08
C GLY A 59 11.76 -12.93 -4.24
N ILE A 60 10.64 -13.66 -4.44
CA ILE A 60 9.30 -13.08 -4.58
C ILE A 60 8.87 -12.39 -3.27
N LEU A 61 9.07 -13.06 -2.13
CA LEU A 61 8.71 -12.50 -0.83
C LEU A 61 9.51 -11.23 -0.50
N ARG A 62 10.78 -11.15 -0.91
CA ARG A 62 11.60 -9.95 -0.75
C ARG A 62 11.06 -8.78 -1.55
N GLN A 63 10.67 -9.00 -2.81
CA GLN A 63 10.05 -7.97 -3.64
C GLN A 63 8.73 -7.46 -3.05
N LEU A 64 7.92 -8.38 -2.54
CA LEU A 64 6.65 -8.02 -1.88
C LEU A 64 6.88 -7.26 -0.56
N ALA A 65 7.89 -7.64 0.21
CA ALA A 65 8.28 -6.91 1.41
C ALA A 65 8.73 -5.46 1.10
N ASP A 66 9.36 -5.24 -0.06
CA ASP A 66 9.72 -3.90 -0.53
C ASP A 66 8.47 -3.09 -0.91
N VAL A 67 7.48 -3.70 -1.57
CA VAL A 67 6.19 -3.05 -1.87
C VAL A 67 5.45 -2.72 -0.57
N TYR A 68 5.33 -3.69 0.35
CA TYR A 68 4.72 -3.49 1.66
C TYR A 68 5.36 -2.31 2.41
N ARG A 69 6.70 -2.23 2.40
CA ARG A 69 7.43 -1.13 3.02
C ARG A 69 7.11 0.23 2.40
N LYS A 70 6.93 0.29 1.08
CA LYS A 70 6.53 1.53 0.38
C LYS A 70 5.13 1.96 0.80
N VAL A 71 4.14 1.07 0.80
CA VAL A 71 2.77 1.33 1.26
C VAL A 71 2.78 1.83 2.71
N ARG A 72 3.48 1.13 3.60
CA ARG A 72 3.62 1.52 5.00
C ARG A 72 4.29 2.89 5.18
N ASN A 73 5.34 3.18 4.42
CA ASN A 73 6.04 4.46 4.49
C ASN A 73 5.16 5.60 3.98
N THR A 74 4.37 5.39 2.92
CA THR A 74 3.38 6.35 2.44
C THR A 74 2.35 6.65 3.54
N SER A 75 1.79 5.62 4.17
CA SER A 75 0.84 5.78 5.29
C SER A 75 1.47 6.53 6.47
N ARG A 76 2.72 6.20 6.85
CA ARG A 76 3.46 6.94 7.89
C ARG A 76 3.68 8.40 7.55
N TYR A 77 3.97 8.70 6.30
CA TYR A 77 4.17 10.07 5.85
C TYR A 77 2.86 10.86 5.95
N LEU A 78 1.74 10.29 5.51
CA LEU A 78 0.42 10.89 5.64
C LEU A 78 0.11 11.19 7.11
N LEU A 79 0.20 10.19 7.99
CA LEU A 79 -0.07 10.34 9.43
C LEU A 79 0.87 11.33 10.11
N GLY A 80 2.16 11.32 9.76
CA GLY A 80 3.15 12.22 10.34
C GLY A 80 2.87 13.70 10.05
N ASN A 81 2.23 14.00 8.92
CA ASN A 81 1.86 15.35 8.52
C ASN A 81 0.47 15.79 9.01
N LEU A 82 -0.23 14.94 9.75
CA LEU A 82 -1.56 15.21 10.32
C LEU A 82 -1.53 15.46 11.85
N HIS A 83 -0.35 15.52 12.45
CA HIS A 83 -0.20 15.63 13.92
C HIS A 83 -0.85 16.89 14.53
N ASP A 84 -0.97 17.97 13.76
CA ASP A 84 -1.55 19.26 14.14
C ASP A 84 -2.85 19.59 13.39
N PHE A 85 -3.53 18.57 12.85
CA PHE A 85 -4.74 18.70 12.04
C PHE A 85 -5.93 18.05 12.75
N ASN A 86 -6.96 18.85 13.03
CA ASN A 86 -8.25 18.40 13.51
C ASN A 86 -9.28 18.44 12.37
N PRO A 87 -9.76 17.31 11.85
CA PRO A 87 -10.72 17.30 10.74
C PRO A 87 -12.00 18.10 10.99
N ALA A 88 -12.44 18.21 12.25
CA ALA A 88 -13.66 18.93 12.61
C ALA A 88 -13.50 20.46 12.55
N GLU A 89 -12.27 20.98 12.71
CA GLU A 89 -11.99 22.41 12.83
C GLU A 89 -11.19 22.95 11.65
N ASP A 90 -10.27 22.12 11.10
CA ASP A 90 -9.27 22.54 10.13
C ASP A 90 -9.58 22.12 8.69
N ALA A 91 -10.59 21.26 8.48
CA ALA A 91 -10.89 20.75 7.14
C ALA A 91 -11.37 21.87 6.22
N VAL A 92 -10.74 21.95 5.05
CA VAL A 92 -11.12 22.89 3.99
C VAL A 92 -12.21 22.26 3.12
N PRO A 93 -13.32 22.96 2.86
CA PRO A 93 -14.38 22.48 1.98
C PRO A 93 -13.84 22.09 0.59
N VAL A 94 -14.34 21.01 0.00
CA VAL A 94 -13.84 20.50 -1.30
C VAL A 94 -13.91 21.56 -2.40
N ALA A 95 -14.95 22.42 -2.40
CA ALA A 95 -15.11 23.50 -3.36
C ALA A 95 -13.99 24.54 -3.30
N GLU A 96 -13.35 24.71 -2.13
CA GLU A 96 -12.29 25.68 -1.88
C GLU A 96 -10.89 25.09 -2.03
N LEU A 97 -10.78 23.77 -2.24
CA LEU A 97 -9.48 23.12 -2.44
C LEU A 97 -8.83 23.60 -3.74
N PRO A 98 -7.51 23.79 -3.76
CA PRO A 98 -6.74 23.99 -4.98
C PRO A 98 -6.95 22.88 -6.01
N LEU A 99 -6.74 23.19 -7.29
CA LEU A 99 -6.97 22.24 -8.40
C LEU A 99 -6.24 20.91 -8.20
N LEU A 100 -4.97 20.94 -7.78
CA LEU A 100 -4.19 19.73 -7.53
C LEU A 100 -4.80 18.85 -6.43
N ASP A 101 -5.28 19.47 -5.36
CA ASP A 101 -5.88 18.77 -4.23
C ASP A 101 -7.23 18.13 -4.62
N ARG A 102 -8.05 18.83 -5.38
CA ARG A 102 -9.29 18.28 -5.95
C ARG A 102 -9.02 17.13 -6.91
N TRP A 103 -8.01 17.28 -7.77
CA TRP A 103 -7.57 16.22 -8.68
C TRP A 103 -7.15 14.96 -7.90
N MET A 104 -6.37 15.14 -6.83
CA MET A 104 -5.92 13.99 -6.01
C MET A 104 -7.08 13.28 -5.32
N LEU A 105 -8.10 14.02 -4.84
CA LEU A 105 -9.30 13.41 -4.28
C LEU A 105 -10.10 12.64 -5.33
N GLN A 106 -10.25 13.20 -6.53
CA GLN A 106 -10.90 12.50 -7.64
C GLN A 106 -10.13 11.22 -8.00
N ARG A 107 -8.81 11.32 -8.15
CA ARG A 107 -7.96 10.15 -8.43
C ARG A 107 -8.07 9.09 -7.34
N THR A 108 -8.15 9.50 -6.09
CA THR A 108 -8.37 8.58 -4.96
C THR A 108 -9.72 7.86 -5.11
N ALA A 109 -10.79 8.56 -5.42
CA ALA A 109 -12.10 7.96 -5.62
C ALA A 109 -12.08 6.95 -6.78
N GLU A 110 -11.51 7.32 -7.93
CA GLU A 110 -11.36 6.43 -9.08
C GLU A 110 -10.63 5.12 -8.71
N VAL A 111 -9.51 5.22 -8.00
CA VAL A 111 -8.74 4.04 -7.57
C VAL A 111 -9.54 3.18 -6.57
N MET A 112 -10.29 3.80 -5.65
CA MET A 112 -11.14 3.05 -4.71
C MET A 112 -12.26 2.32 -5.43
N ASP A 113 -12.87 2.93 -6.45
CA ASP A 113 -13.91 2.30 -7.27
C ASP A 113 -13.33 1.13 -8.08
N GLU A 114 -12.19 1.32 -8.76
CA GLU A 114 -11.48 0.27 -9.48
C GLU A 114 -11.10 -0.93 -8.58
N ILE A 115 -10.69 -0.65 -7.33
CA ILE A 115 -10.38 -1.68 -6.34
C ILE A 115 -11.65 -2.40 -5.88
N SER A 116 -12.75 -1.67 -5.67
CA SER A 116 -14.04 -2.29 -5.31
C SER A 116 -14.53 -3.24 -6.40
N GLU A 117 -14.44 -2.83 -7.67
CA GLU A 117 -14.75 -3.70 -8.80
C GLU A 117 -13.86 -4.95 -8.84
N ALA A 118 -12.56 -4.79 -8.57
CA ALA A 118 -11.62 -5.92 -8.51
C ALA A 118 -11.97 -6.92 -7.39
N PHE A 119 -12.46 -6.44 -6.24
CA PHE A 119 -12.94 -7.30 -5.16
C PHE A 119 -14.25 -7.99 -5.52
N GLU A 120 -15.21 -7.30 -6.13
CA GLU A 120 -16.48 -7.87 -6.57
C GLU A 120 -16.29 -8.97 -7.62
N SER A 121 -15.29 -8.80 -8.51
CA SER A 121 -14.93 -9.79 -9.54
C SER A 121 -13.94 -10.85 -9.06
N TYR A 122 -13.49 -10.81 -7.79
CA TYR A 122 -12.46 -11.70 -7.24
C TYR A 122 -11.10 -11.63 -7.95
N GLU A 123 -10.81 -10.51 -8.61
CA GLU A 123 -9.53 -10.26 -9.30
C GLU A 123 -8.51 -9.58 -8.35
N PHE A 124 -8.14 -10.25 -7.26
CA PHE A 124 -7.31 -9.66 -6.20
C PHE A 124 -5.94 -9.17 -6.68
N PHE A 125 -5.37 -9.75 -7.73
CA PHE A 125 -4.13 -9.27 -8.32
C PHE A 125 -4.24 -7.84 -8.87
N ARG A 126 -5.45 -7.42 -9.35
CA ARG A 126 -5.70 -6.03 -9.76
C ARG A 126 -5.65 -5.08 -8.58
N PHE A 127 -6.23 -5.47 -7.44
CA PHE A 127 -6.11 -4.70 -6.19
C PHE A 127 -4.66 -4.40 -5.84
N PHE A 128 -3.79 -5.43 -5.85
CA PHE A 128 -2.37 -5.26 -5.54
C PHE A 128 -1.69 -4.26 -6.47
N GLN A 129 -1.92 -4.35 -7.78
CA GLN A 129 -1.35 -3.44 -8.78
C GLN A 129 -1.84 -2.00 -8.59
N LEU A 130 -3.15 -1.81 -8.39
CA LEU A 130 -3.77 -0.51 -8.15
C LEU A 130 -3.23 0.15 -6.88
N LEU A 131 -3.19 -0.59 -5.77
CA LEU A 131 -2.65 -0.11 -4.49
C LEU A 131 -1.17 0.31 -4.62
N GLN A 132 -0.35 -0.52 -5.26
CA GLN A 132 1.07 -0.22 -5.46
C GLN A 132 1.26 1.04 -6.32
N ASN A 133 0.56 1.13 -7.45
CA ASN A 133 0.65 2.28 -8.35
C ASN A 133 0.17 3.56 -7.67
N PHE A 134 -0.94 3.50 -6.96
CA PHE A 134 -1.47 4.64 -6.22
C PHE A 134 -0.49 5.13 -5.15
N CYS A 135 0.03 4.25 -4.30
CA CYS A 135 0.96 4.64 -3.24
C CYS A 135 2.31 5.15 -3.77
N VAL A 136 2.82 4.56 -4.85
CA VAL A 136 4.17 4.90 -5.36
C VAL A 136 4.10 6.04 -6.36
N THR A 137 3.25 5.92 -7.38
CA THR A 137 3.21 6.87 -8.49
C THR A 137 2.37 8.09 -8.16
N ASP A 138 1.10 7.88 -7.82
CA ASP A 138 0.16 8.99 -7.64
C ASP A 138 0.44 9.76 -6.34
N LEU A 139 0.71 9.04 -5.24
CA LEU A 139 1.00 9.67 -3.95
C LEU A 139 2.47 10.06 -3.82
N SER A 140 3.37 9.09 -3.65
CA SER A 140 4.75 9.39 -3.21
C SER A 140 5.55 10.18 -4.22
N ASN A 141 5.50 9.80 -5.51
CA ASN A 141 6.32 10.42 -6.55
C ASN A 141 5.71 11.69 -7.14
N PHE A 142 4.43 11.93 -6.94
CA PHE A 142 3.76 13.09 -7.51
C PHE A 142 3.13 13.98 -6.43
N TYR A 143 1.98 13.61 -5.86
CA TYR A 143 1.23 14.51 -5.00
C TYR A 143 2.00 14.92 -3.75
N LEU A 144 2.55 13.97 -3.01
CA LEU A 144 3.25 14.23 -1.75
C LEU A 144 4.59 14.96 -1.98
N ASP A 145 5.22 14.76 -3.12
CA ASP A 145 6.44 15.50 -3.48
C ASP A 145 6.14 16.99 -3.66
N ILE A 146 5.09 17.32 -4.40
CA ILE A 146 4.63 18.71 -4.60
C ILE A 146 4.11 19.34 -3.29
N ALA A 147 3.44 18.52 -2.45
CA ALA A 147 2.86 19.00 -1.20
C ALA A 147 3.90 19.43 -0.15
N LYS A 148 5.17 18.97 -0.26
CA LYS A 148 6.24 19.27 0.72
C LYS A 148 6.38 20.76 1.01
N ASP A 149 6.41 21.60 -0.03
CA ASP A 149 6.57 23.03 0.14
C ASP A 149 5.44 23.63 0.96
N ARG A 150 4.19 23.21 0.70
CA ARG A 150 3.03 23.67 1.46
C ARG A 150 3.03 23.17 2.90
N LEU A 151 3.47 21.91 3.12
CA LEU A 151 3.50 21.30 4.44
C LEU A 151 4.59 21.85 5.36
N TYR A 152 5.77 22.17 4.79
CA TYR A 152 6.95 22.52 5.61
C TYR A 152 7.30 24.01 5.60
N VAL A 153 6.86 24.76 4.58
CA VAL A 153 7.17 26.18 4.46
C VAL A 153 6.01 27.08 4.92
N SER A 154 4.75 26.65 4.72
CA SER A 154 3.58 27.42 5.10
C SER A 154 3.35 27.40 6.62
N ALA A 155 2.76 28.50 7.14
CA ALA A 155 2.32 28.57 8.53
C ALA A 155 1.29 27.47 8.87
N ALA A 156 1.20 27.08 10.13
CA ALA A 156 0.28 26.04 10.58
C ALA A 156 -1.20 26.30 10.19
N THR A 157 -1.61 27.58 10.19
CA THR A 157 -2.97 28.01 9.86
C THR A 157 -3.15 28.41 8.39
N ASP A 158 -2.12 28.26 7.55
CA ASP A 158 -2.22 28.59 6.11
C ASP A 158 -3.22 27.67 5.42
N GLN A 159 -4.17 28.25 4.68
CA GLN A 159 -5.21 27.51 3.98
C GLN A 159 -4.63 26.49 2.99
N ARG A 160 -3.51 26.78 2.33
CA ARG A 160 -2.86 25.85 1.40
C ARG A 160 -2.32 24.61 2.12
N ARG A 161 -1.78 24.81 3.34
CA ARG A 161 -1.33 23.70 4.17
C ARG A 161 -2.53 22.87 4.66
N ARG A 162 -3.58 23.53 5.17
CA ARG A 162 -4.81 22.85 5.59
C ARG A 162 -5.51 22.11 4.46
N SER A 163 -5.48 22.65 3.22
CA SER A 163 -5.98 21.94 2.04
C SER A 163 -5.25 20.61 1.81
N CYS A 164 -3.92 20.61 1.86
CA CYS A 164 -3.14 19.37 1.76
C CYS A 164 -3.50 18.39 2.87
N GLN A 165 -3.57 18.85 4.12
CA GLN A 165 -3.88 18.02 5.27
C GLN A 165 -5.29 17.43 5.17
N THR A 166 -6.27 18.20 4.69
CA THR A 166 -7.63 17.70 4.40
C THR A 166 -7.60 16.53 3.45
N VAL A 167 -6.89 16.66 2.32
CA VAL A 167 -6.75 15.60 1.33
C VAL A 167 -6.02 14.39 1.92
N MET A 168 -4.92 14.61 2.63
CA MET A 168 -4.15 13.53 3.27
C MET A 168 -4.97 12.76 4.31
N SER A 169 -5.82 13.46 5.08
CA SER A 169 -6.72 12.84 6.07
C SER A 169 -7.75 11.93 5.40
N LEU A 170 -8.37 12.38 4.32
CA LEU A 170 -9.33 11.57 3.55
C LEU A 170 -8.66 10.36 2.90
N ILE A 171 -7.45 10.54 2.35
CA ILE A 171 -6.70 9.44 1.72
C ILE A 171 -6.32 8.38 2.75
N ILE A 172 -5.76 8.77 3.91
CA ILE A 172 -5.31 7.77 4.89
C ILE A 172 -6.47 7.00 5.51
N GLU A 173 -7.62 7.65 5.69
CA GLU A 173 -8.85 6.98 6.14
C GLU A 173 -9.27 5.89 5.15
N ARG A 174 -9.32 6.20 3.85
CA ARG A 174 -9.66 5.24 2.81
C ARG A 174 -8.64 4.11 2.69
N LEU A 175 -7.35 4.46 2.69
CA LEU A 175 -6.28 3.45 2.64
C LEU A 175 -6.30 2.52 3.85
N ALA A 176 -6.52 3.05 5.05
CA ALA A 176 -6.59 2.23 6.26
C ALA A 176 -7.75 1.23 6.20
N GLY A 177 -8.95 1.69 5.80
CA GLY A 177 -10.10 0.80 5.64
C GLY A 177 -9.91 -0.27 4.55
N LEU A 178 -9.12 0.04 3.51
CA LEU A 178 -8.85 -0.89 2.42
C LEU A 178 -7.82 -1.98 2.79
N ILE A 179 -6.86 -1.66 3.66
CA ILE A 179 -5.72 -2.54 3.99
C ILE A 179 -6.01 -3.36 5.26
N ALA A 180 -6.96 -2.94 6.09
CA ALA A 180 -7.36 -3.63 7.32
C ALA A 180 -8.08 -4.96 7.02
#